data_165a9ee4041ea90480c0a92470acd720
#
_entry.id   165a9ee4041ea90480c0a92470acd720
#
_cell.length_a   1.000
_cell.length_b   1.000
_cell.length_c   1.000
_cell.angle_alpha   90.00
_cell.angle_beta   90.00
_cell.angle_gamma   90.00
#
_symmetry.space_group_name_H-M   'P 1'
#
loop_
_entity.id
_entity.type
_entity.pdbx_description
1 polymer ?
#
loop_
_entity_poly.entity_id
_entity_poly.type
_entity_poly.pdbx_seq_one_letter_code
_entity_poly.pdbx_strand_id
1 'polypeptide(L)' 'MKVGDVVRWTLPVYLNEGLTPAPPVMGVIVEMHIGNGANVAWFADDMRVTWVPLGELEVVSES' A
#
# COMPACT_ATOMS: atom_id res chain seq x y z
N MET A 1 6.97 8.98 -6.09
CA MET A 1 5.83 8.06 -6.06
C MET A 1 4.74 8.62 -6.94
N LYS A 2 4.18 7.82 -7.80
CA LYS A 2 3.20 8.31 -8.76
C LYS A 2 2.24 7.22 -9.16
N VAL A 3 1.19 7.58 -9.86
CA VAL A 3 0.21 6.61 -10.34
C VAL A 3 0.90 5.59 -11.21
N GLY A 4 0.57 4.32 -10.98
CA GLY A 4 1.17 3.22 -11.71
C GLY A 4 2.31 2.56 -10.98
N ASP A 5 2.87 3.21 -9.97
CA ASP A 5 3.94 2.60 -9.20
C ASP A 5 3.39 1.44 -8.38
N VAL A 6 4.16 0.37 -8.29
CA VAL A 6 3.83 -0.75 -7.42
C VAL A 6 4.45 -0.46 -6.06
N VAL A 7 3.63 -0.54 -5.03
CA VAL A 7 4.07 -0.18 -3.69
C VAL A 7 3.79 -1.31 -2.72
N ARG A 8 4.48 -1.27 -1.60
CA ARG A 8 4.29 -2.19 -0.50
C ARG A 8 3.92 -1.37 0.73
N TRP A 9 2.96 -1.86 1.49
CA TRP A 9 2.56 -1.20 2.73
C TRP A 9 3.55 -1.63 3.81
N THR A 10 4.30 -0.66 4.32
CA THR A 10 5.34 -0.98 5.28
C THR A 10 4.84 -1.04 6.71
N LEU A 11 3.61 -0.59 6.94
CA LEU A 11 3.09 -0.59 8.28
C LEU A 11 2.91 -2.02 8.74
N PRO A 12 3.60 -2.43 9.75
CA PRO A 12 3.51 -3.82 10.16
C PRO A 12 2.13 -4.13 10.70
N VAL A 13 1.70 -5.31 10.45
CA VAL A 13 0.38 -5.72 10.85
C VAL A 13 0.43 -6.46 12.16
N TYR A 14 1.33 -6.08 13.01
CA TYR A 14 1.39 -6.71 14.31
C TYR A 14 0.24 -6.32 15.18
N LEU A 15 -0.64 -5.54 14.63
CA LEU A 15 -1.87 -5.28 15.32
C LEU A 15 -2.60 -6.55 15.65
N ASN A 16 -2.25 -7.60 15.01
CA ASN A 16 -2.91 -8.86 15.26
C ASN A 16 -2.35 -9.60 16.42
N GLU A 17 -1.52 -8.96 17.18
CA GLU A 17 -1.21 -9.49 18.49
C GLU A 17 -0.69 -10.90 18.47
N GLY A 18 0.40 -11.09 17.88
CA GLY A 18 1.03 -12.36 17.95
C GLY A 18 0.60 -13.36 16.92
N LEU A 19 -0.31 -12.98 16.10
CA LEU A 19 -0.63 -13.83 14.99
C LEU A 19 0.51 -13.85 14.01
N THR A 20 0.47 -14.78 13.13
CA THR A 20 1.46 -14.86 12.08
C THR A 20 1.55 -13.55 11.35
N PRO A 21 2.73 -13.02 11.13
CA PRO A 21 2.86 -11.80 10.39
C PRO A 21 2.24 -11.99 9.01
N ALA A 22 1.40 -11.06 8.65
CA ALA A 22 0.83 -11.11 7.32
C ALA A 22 1.94 -10.90 6.32
N PRO A 23 1.86 -11.52 5.15
CA PRO A 23 2.82 -11.24 4.10
C PRO A 23 2.72 -9.78 3.69
N PRO A 24 3.77 -9.22 3.14
CA PRO A 24 3.73 -7.83 2.72
C PRO A 24 2.55 -7.60 1.78
N VAL A 25 1.83 -6.55 2.06
CA VAL A 25 0.69 -6.19 1.22
C VAL A 25 1.21 -5.32 0.10
N MET A 26 0.95 -5.71 -1.12
CA MET A 26 1.41 -4.98 -2.28
C MET A 26 0.25 -4.56 -3.14
N GLY A 27 0.41 -3.43 -3.80
CA GLY A 27 -0.62 -2.90 -4.66
C GLY A 27 -0.06 -1.91 -5.64
N VAL A 28 -0.95 -1.28 -6.40
CA VAL A 28 -0.55 -0.27 -7.37
C VAL A 28 -1.28 1.02 -7.06
N ILE A 29 -0.56 2.13 -7.17
CA ILE A 29 -1.16 3.44 -6.93
C ILE A 29 -2.07 3.76 -8.09
N VAL A 30 -3.34 4.03 -7.78
CA VAL A 30 -4.32 4.38 -8.81
C VAL A 30 -4.66 5.85 -8.78
N GLU A 31 -4.37 6.55 -7.68
CA GLU A 31 -4.65 7.97 -7.60
C GLU A 31 -3.78 8.59 -6.54
N MET A 32 -3.19 9.75 -6.84
CA MET A 32 -2.42 10.51 -5.87
C MET A 32 -3.27 11.64 -5.33
N HIS A 33 -3.11 11.93 -4.05
CA HIS A 33 -3.83 13.02 -3.43
C HIS A 33 -2.88 14.15 -3.09
N ILE A 34 -3.41 15.36 -3.09
CA ILE A 34 -2.61 16.54 -2.81
C ILE A 34 -2.01 16.49 -1.42
N GLY A 35 -2.66 15.84 -0.50
CA GLY A 35 -2.08 15.68 0.83
C GLY A 35 -0.96 14.64 0.77
N ASN A 36 -0.74 13.94 1.85
CA ASN A 36 0.33 12.97 1.93
C ASN A 36 -0.19 11.56 1.78
N GLY A 37 -1.10 11.34 0.86
CA GLY A 37 -1.71 10.03 0.71
C GLY A 37 -1.93 9.66 -0.73
N ALA A 38 -2.28 8.41 -0.93
CA ALA A 38 -2.57 7.89 -2.25
C ALA A 38 -3.62 6.79 -2.13
N ASN A 39 -4.39 6.60 -3.19
CA ASN A 39 -5.28 5.46 -3.27
C ASN A 39 -4.53 4.32 -3.91
N VAL A 40 -4.55 3.17 -3.25
CA VAL A 40 -3.80 2.00 -3.68
C VAL A 40 -4.78 0.85 -3.88
N ALA A 41 -4.68 0.20 -5.03
CA ALA A 41 -5.45 -1.01 -5.30
C ALA A 41 -4.60 -2.19 -4.90
N TRP A 42 -5.07 -2.96 -3.94
CA TRP A 42 -4.28 -4.03 -3.33
C TRP A 42 -4.47 -5.33 -4.08
N PHE A 43 -3.36 -5.91 -4.51
CA PHE A 43 -3.41 -7.13 -5.34
C PHE A 43 -4.07 -8.29 -4.61
N ALA A 44 -3.73 -8.47 -3.35
CA ALA A 44 -4.20 -9.62 -2.60
C ALA A 44 -5.64 -9.47 -2.11
N ASP A 45 -6.21 -8.30 -2.28
CA ASP A 45 -7.55 -8.02 -1.77
C ASP A 45 -8.47 -7.65 -2.93
N ASP A 46 -8.35 -8.37 -4.02
CA ASP A 46 -9.23 -8.21 -5.17
C ASP A 46 -9.20 -6.81 -5.72
N MET A 47 -8.04 -6.17 -5.67
CA MET A 47 -7.85 -4.81 -6.16
C MET A 47 -8.73 -3.80 -5.41
N ARG A 48 -9.03 -4.07 -4.17
CA ARG A 48 -9.76 -3.10 -3.36
C ARG A 48 -8.91 -1.85 -3.19
N VAL A 49 -9.53 -0.69 -3.37
CA VAL A 49 -8.82 0.57 -3.30
C VAL A 49 -8.97 1.16 -1.90
N THR A 50 -7.85 1.55 -1.32
CA THR A 50 -7.82 2.13 0.02
C THR A 50 -6.88 3.32 0.03
N TRP A 51 -7.24 4.36 0.74
CA TRP A 51 -6.35 5.50 0.93
C TRP A 51 -5.30 5.17 1.98
N VAL A 52 -4.03 5.46 1.67
CA VAL A 52 -2.93 5.18 2.59
C VAL A 52 -1.98 6.36 2.58
N PRO A 53 -1.49 6.79 3.75
CA PRO A 53 -0.50 7.85 3.80
C PRO A 53 0.78 7.43 3.08
N LEU A 54 1.40 8.37 2.38
CA LEU A 54 2.61 8.07 1.63
C LEU A 54 3.73 7.56 2.53
N GLY A 55 3.81 8.05 3.75
CA GLY A 55 4.85 7.61 4.66
C GLY A 55 4.78 6.15 5.03
N GLU A 56 3.67 5.50 4.73
CA GLU A 56 3.51 4.08 5.04
C GLU A 56 3.68 3.21 3.81
N LEU A 57 4.09 3.81 2.70
CA LEU A 57 4.24 3.07 1.45
C LEU A 57 5.68 3.07 1.01
N GLU A 58 6.10 1.98 0.40
CA GLU A 58 7.42 1.85 -0.16
C GLU A 58 7.29 1.45 -1.63
N VAL A 59 7.95 2.18 -2.51
CA VAL A 59 7.91 1.86 -3.93
C VAL A 59 8.73 0.62 -4.19
N VAL A 60 8.11 -0.39 -4.76
CA VAL A 60 8.78 -1.62 -5.11
C VAL A 60 9.20 -1.59 -6.56
N SER A 61 8.36 -1.03 -7.42
CA SER A 61 8.64 -0.96 -8.83
C SER A 61 8.03 0.32 -9.37
N GLU A 62 8.85 1.12 -10.00
CA GLU A 62 8.38 2.37 -10.58
C GLU A 62 7.77 2.13 -11.94
N SER A 63 6.73 2.88 -12.18
CA SER A 63 6.04 2.80 -13.46
C SER A 63 6.85 3.51 -14.56
#